data_41eea9a912bbb2a46a93303709a9e866
#
_entry.id   41eea9a912bbb2a46a93303709a9e866
#
_cell.length_a   1.000
_cell.length_b   1.000
_cell.length_c   1.000
_cell.angle_alpha   90.00
_cell.angle_beta   90.00
_cell.angle_gamma   90.00
#
_symmetry.space_group_name_H-M   'P 1'
#
loop_
_entity.id
_entity.type
_entity.pdbx_description
1 polymer ?
#
loop_
_entity_poly.entity_id
_entity_poly.type
_entity_poly.pdbx_seq_one_letter_code
_entity_poly.pdbx_strand_id
1 'polypeptide(L)'
;MAQTPEAKVKKVVVQQLKDVGAYYFYPVTGGYGGNGVPDVVGCYLGLFFAIECKAGRNKPTKLQEKNMQWIADAGGLTWVVNEENMRSVAETLRAAANA
;
A
#
# COMPACT_ATOMS: atom_id res chain seq x y z
N MET A 1 -15.46 -4.72 18.24
CA MET A 1 -14.18 -5.38 18.14
C MET A 1 -13.06 -4.37 17.99
N ALA A 2 -12.01 -4.50 18.80
CA ALA A 2 -10.92 -3.56 18.74
C ALA A 2 -10.12 -3.74 17.45
N GLN A 3 -9.80 -2.64 16.79
CA GLN A 3 -8.94 -2.68 15.61
C GLN A 3 -7.48 -2.82 16.05
N THR A 4 -6.71 -3.60 15.30
CA THR A 4 -5.26 -3.65 15.50
C THR A 4 -4.65 -2.31 15.10
N PRO A 5 -3.46 -1.95 15.61
CA PRO A 5 -2.78 -0.74 15.16
C PRO A 5 -2.57 -0.69 13.64
N GLU A 6 -2.22 -1.81 13.04
CA GLU A 6 -2.02 -1.89 11.60
C GLU A 6 -3.33 -1.67 10.83
N ALA A 7 -4.44 -2.19 11.33
CA ALA A 7 -5.75 -1.98 10.71
C ALA A 7 -6.15 -0.49 10.74
N LYS A 8 -5.75 0.22 11.79
CA LYS A 8 -6.00 1.67 11.87
C LYS A 8 -5.23 2.43 10.80
N VAL A 9 -3.97 2.05 10.58
CA VAL A 9 -3.16 2.64 9.50
C VAL A 9 -3.83 2.39 8.16
N LYS A 10 -4.22 1.15 7.91
CA LYS A 10 -4.87 0.75 6.66
C LYS A 10 -6.15 1.55 6.41
N LYS A 11 -6.92 1.79 7.45
CA LYS A 11 -8.17 2.56 7.35
C LYS A 11 -7.90 4.00 6.88
N VAL A 12 -6.88 4.64 7.42
CA VAL A 12 -6.50 6.00 7.01
C VAL A 12 -6.03 6.02 5.56
N VAL A 13 -5.22 5.03 5.17
CA VAL A 13 -4.75 4.87 3.80
C VAL A 13 -5.94 4.76 2.84
N VAL A 14 -6.84 3.84 3.11
CA VAL A 14 -7.98 3.55 2.22
C VAL A 14 -8.90 4.76 2.09
N GLN A 15 -9.09 5.52 3.16
CA GLN A 15 -9.92 6.71 3.08
C GLN A 15 -9.34 7.71 2.08
N GLN A 16 -8.03 7.90 2.07
CA GLN A 16 -7.39 8.80 1.11
C GLN A 16 -7.48 8.28 -0.31
N LEU A 17 -7.39 6.96 -0.51
CA LEU A 17 -7.55 6.37 -1.84
C LEU A 17 -8.95 6.64 -2.39
N LYS A 18 -9.96 6.53 -1.54
CA LYS A 18 -11.33 6.90 -1.90
C LYS A 18 -11.45 8.38 -2.25
N ASP A 19 -10.84 9.23 -1.43
CA ASP A 19 -10.93 10.68 -1.60
C ASP A 19 -10.34 11.15 -2.92
N VAL A 20 -9.27 10.53 -3.40
CA VAL A 20 -8.65 10.91 -4.67
C VAL A 20 -9.25 10.19 -5.88
N GLY A 21 -10.16 9.25 -5.64
CA GLY A 21 -10.78 8.50 -6.73
C GLY A 21 -9.91 7.39 -7.30
N ALA A 22 -8.99 6.86 -6.53
CA ALA A 22 -8.16 5.75 -6.99
C ALA A 22 -8.97 4.45 -7.02
N TYR A 23 -8.69 3.61 -8.00
CA TYR A 23 -9.17 2.23 -7.98
C TYR A 23 -8.24 1.42 -7.10
N TYR A 24 -8.78 0.60 -6.21
CA TYR A 24 -7.94 -0.21 -5.32
C TYR A 24 -8.68 -1.48 -4.90
N PHE A 25 -7.90 -2.45 -4.46
CA PHE A 25 -8.44 -3.66 -3.86
C PHE A 25 -7.40 -4.27 -2.92
N TYR A 26 -7.85 -5.25 -2.15
CA TYR A 26 -6.98 -5.97 -1.21
C TYR A 26 -6.62 -7.31 -1.84
N PRO A 27 -5.35 -7.55 -2.19
CA PRO A 27 -4.95 -8.83 -2.76
C PRO A 27 -5.26 -9.96 -1.79
N VAL A 28 -5.86 -11.03 -2.31
CA VAL A 28 -6.15 -12.22 -1.54
C VAL A 28 -5.27 -13.34 -2.07
N THR A 29 -4.53 -14.00 -1.19
CA THR A 29 -3.68 -15.11 -1.56
C THR A 29 -4.41 -16.39 -1.22
N GLY A 30 -4.82 -17.13 -2.22
CA GLY A 30 -5.56 -18.38 -2.04
C GLY A 30 -4.70 -19.56 -1.64
N GLY A 31 -3.66 -19.34 -0.88
CA GLY A 31 -2.77 -20.41 -0.46
C GLY A 31 -1.66 -20.75 -1.43
N TYR A 32 -1.65 -20.16 -2.59
CA TYR A 32 -0.58 -20.33 -3.57
C TYR A 32 0.26 -19.06 -3.66
N GLY A 33 1.52 -19.20 -3.41
CA GLY A 33 2.49 -18.16 -3.71
C GLY A 33 2.41 -16.92 -2.90
N GLY A 34 1.72 -16.98 -1.80
CA GLY A 34 1.82 -15.86 -1.45
C GLY A 34 1.79 -15.03 -0.27
N ASN A 35 2.57 -15.36 0.65
CA ASN A 35 2.78 -14.53 1.84
C ASN A 35 3.61 -13.32 1.46
N GLY A 36 3.39 -12.30 1.10
CA GLY A 36 4.29 -11.19 0.78
C GLY A 36 3.68 -10.18 -0.16
N VAL A 37 2.43 -10.44 -0.58
CA VAL A 37 1.73 -9.45 -1.40
C VAL A 37 1.40 -8.24 -0.55
N PRO A 38 1.41 -7.04 -1.17
CA PRO A 38 1.06 -5.82 -0.45
C PRO A 38 -0.37 -5.83 0.08
N ASP A 39 -0.63 -5.03 1.11
CA ASP A 39 -1.96 -4.96 1.72
C ASP A 39 -3.01 -4.36 0.79
N VAL A 40 -2.62 -3.33 0.03
CA VAL A 40 -3.54 -2.62 -0.86
C VAL A 40 -2.82 -2.35 -2.18
N VAL A 41 -3.47 -2.67 -3.28
CA VAL A 41 -2.95 -2.34 -4.61
C VAL A 41 -4.03 -1.65 -5.42
N GLY A 42 -3.63 -0.93 -6.45
CA GLY A 42 -4.59 -0.26 -7.30
C GLY A 42 -3.95 0.55 -8.42
N CYS A 43 -4.75 1.46 -8.95
CA CYS A 43 -4.32 2.30 -10.06
C CYS A 43 -4.86 3.71 -9.85
N TYR A 44 -4.02 4.69 -10.12
CA TYR A 44 -4.38 6.10 -10.05
C TYR A 44 -3.80 6.82 -11.26
N LEU A 45 -4.67 7.33 -12.12
CA LEU A 45 -4.27 8.04 -13.34
C LEU A 45 -3.24 7.27 -14.19
N GLY A 46 -3.47 5.98 -14.33
CA GLY A 46 -2.59 5.10 -15.12
C GLY A 46 -1.38 4.58 -14.36
N LEU A 47 -1.17 5.02 -13.13
CA LEU A 47 -0.06 4.58 -12.31
C LEU A 47 -0.50 3.43 -11.40
N PHE A 48 0.13 2.27 -11.54
CA PHE A 48 -0.09 1.16 -10.62
C PHE A 48 0.61 1.46 -9.30
N PHE A 49 -0.05 1.22 -8.19
CA PHE A 49 0.56 1.42 -6.88
C PHE A 49 0.30 0.22 -5.97
N ALA A 50 1.18 0.06 -4.99
CA ALA A 50 1.06 -0.96 -3.96
C ALA A 50 1.54 -0.39 -2.63
N ILE A 51 0.74 -0.59 -1.59
CA ILE A 51 1.00 -0.05 -0.27
C ILE A 51 1.05 -1.20 0.74
N GLU A 52 2.12 -1.24 1.51
CA GLU A 52 2.24 -2.16 2.64
C GLU A 52 2.03 -1.35 3.92
N CYS A 53 1.06 -1.75 4.73
CA CYS A 53 0.73 -1.06 5.98
C CYS A 53 1.40 -1.74 7.16
N LYS A 54 2.10 -0.97 7.96
CA LYS A 54 2.77 -1.44 9.18
C LYS A 54 2.44 -0.50 10.32
N ALA A 55 2.57 -0.99 11.55
CA ALA A 55 2.34 -0.19 12.72
C ALA A 55 3.56 -0.18 13.62
N GLY A 56 3.80 0.95 14.29
CA GLY A 56 4.90 1.08 15.23
C GLY A 56 6.25 0.88 14.55
N ARG A 57 7.05 0.01 15.12
CA ARG A 57 8.39 -0.30 14.60
C ARG A 57 8.43 -1.51 13.69
N ASN A 58 7.28 -2.07 13.36
CA ASN A 58 7.21 -3.24 12.49
C ASN A 58 7.68 -2.86 11.10
N LYS A 59 8.43 -3.77 10.50
CA LYS A 59 8.98 -3.57 9.15
C LYS A 59 8.50 -4.70 8.24
N PRO A 60 8.48 -4.47 6.92
CA PRO A 60 8.13 -5.52 5.99
C PRO A 60 9.07 -6.73 6.14
N THR A 61 8.51 -7.90 5.92
CA THR A 61 9.32 -9.11 5.84
C THR A 61 10.13 -9.08 4.55
N LYS A 62 11.13 -9.97 4.45
CA LYS A 62 11.94 -10.07 3.23
C LYS A 62 11.09 -10.42 2.01
N LEU A 63 10.09 -11.26 2.17
CA LEU A 63 9.21 -11.63 1.08
C LEU A 63 8.33 -10.43 0.64
N GLN A 64 7.86 -9.63 1.61
CA GLN A 64 7.13 -8.41 1.30
C GLN A 64 8.03 -7.42 0.56
N GLU A 65 9.26 -7.22 1.01
CA GLU A 65 10.23 -6.36 0.33
C GLU A 65 10.48 -6.82 -1.10
N LYS A 66 10.60 -8.13 -1.29
CA LYS A 66 10.83 -8.71 -2.61
C LYS A 66 9.66 -8.45 -3.56
N ASN A 67 8.43 -8.61 -3.07
CA ASN A 67 7.24 -8.31 -3.87
C ASN A 67 7.19 -6.83 -4.26
N MET A 68 7.49 -5.94 -3.32
CA MET A 68 7.50 -4.52 -3.59
C MET A 68 8.57 -4.16 -4.62
N GLN A 69 9.74 -4.80 -4.54
CA GLN A 69 10.81 -4.57 -5.52
C GLN A 69 10.38 -5.02 -6.92
N TRP A 70 9.71 -6.15 -7.03
CA TRP A 70 9.20 -6.62 -8.33
C TRP A 70 8.22 -5.62 -8.94
N ILE A 71 7.32 -5.06 -8.12
CA ILE A 71 6.37 -4.05 -8.59
C ILE A 71 7.10 -2.78 -9.03
N ALA A 72 8.06 -2.33 -8.24
CA ALA A 72 8.84 -1.14 -8.57
C ALA A 72 9.64 -1.33 -9.86
N ASP A 73 10.24 -2.51 -10.03
CA ASP A 73 11.00 -2.84 -11.24
C ASP A 73 10.10 -2.85 -12.49
N ALA A 74 8.84 -3.20 -12.30
CA ALA A 74 7.85 -3.20 -13.40
C ALA A 74 7.26 -1.81 -13.66
N GLY A 75 7.65 -0.80 -12.90
CA GLY A 75 7.20 0.56 -13.11
C GLY A 75 6.12 1.06 -12.17
N GLY A 76 5.72 0.25 -11.21
CA GLY A 76 4.71 0.65 -10.23
C GLY A 76 5.30 1.46 -9.08
N LEU A 77 4.44 2.15 -8.37
CA LEU A 77 4.82 2.90 -7.17
C LEU A 77 4.58 2.03 -5.95
N THR A 78 5.61 1.85 -5.12
CA THR A 78 5.45 1.06 -3.89
C THR A 78 6.02 1.82 -2.71
N TRP A 79 5.36 1.74 -1.57
CA TRP A 79 5.93 2.26 -0.33
C TRP A 79 5.26 1.63 0.88
N VAL A 80 5.97 1.75 2.01
CA VAL A 80 5.48 1.29 3.31
C VAL A 80 4.85 2.48 4.01
N VAL A 81 3.66 2.28 4.55
CA VAL A 81 2.92 3.33 5.27
C VAL A 81 2.73 2.91 6.72
N ASN A 82 3.04 3.80 7.62
CA ASN A 82 2.81 3.63 9.06
C ASN A 82 2.20 4.92 9.62
N GLU A 83 2.18 5.04 10.94
CA GLU A 83 1.57 6.21 11.59
C GLU A 83 2.25 7.53 11.21
N GLU A 84 3.53 7.50 10.85
CA GLU A 84 4.27 8.71 10.52
C GLU A 84 3.90 9.30 9.17
N ASN A 85 3.57 8.46 8.18
CA ASN A 85 3.28 8.93 6.83
C ASN A 85 1.89 8.57 6.31
N MET A 86 1.05 7.97 7.13
CA MET A 86 -0.26 7.49 6.67
C MET A 86 -1.18 8.60 6.16
N ARG A 87 -0.97 9.83 6.60
CA ARG A 87 -1.82 10.95 6.19
C ARG A 87 -1.34 11.63 4.91
N SER A 88 -0.22 11.18 4.34
CA SER A 88 0.38 11.74 3.14
C SER A 88 0.15 10.88 1.89
N VAL A 89 -0.69 9.87 1.96
CA VAL A 89 -0.89 8.92 0.85
C VAL A 89 -1.44 9.63 -0.39
N ALA A 90 -2.45 10.45 -0.23
CA ALA A 90 -3.04 11.19 -1.37
C ALA A 90 -2.01 12.09 -2.04
N GLU A 91 -1.23 12.79 -1.23
CA GLU A 91 -0.19 13.69 -1.72
C GLU A 91 0.91 12.93 -2.46
N THR A 92 1.34 11.80 -1.92
CA THR A 92 2.34 10.94 -2.55
C THR A 92 1.87 10.44 -3.91
N LEU A 93 0.62 10.01 -4.00
CA LEU A 93 0.04 9.55 -5.27
C LEU A 93 -0.03 10.67 -6.30
N ARG A 94 -0.51 11.84 -5.91
CA ARG A 94 -0.62 12.97 -6.82
C ARG A 94 0.75 13.40 -7.35
N ALA A 95 1.74 13.45 -6.48
CA ALA A 95 3.10 13.83 -6.87
C ALA A 95 3.68 12.82 -7.88
N ALA A 96 3.51 11.53 -7.62
CA ALA A 96 4.02 10.48 -8.49
C ALA A 96 3.30 10.48 -9.85
N ALA A 97 2.00 10.69 -9.86
CA ALA A 97 1.21 10.68 -11.09
C ALA A 97 1.50 11.90 -11.99
N ASN A 98 1.99 12.98 -11.40
CA ASN A 98 2.31 14.20 -12.13
C ASN A 98 3.79 14.33 -12.49
N ALA A 99 4.56 13.33 -12.13
CA ALA A 99 6.01 13.34 -12.40
C ALA A 99 6.31 13.04 -13.87
#